data_55e15194b1cbbca7d9dff671de9213eb
#
_entry.id   55e15194b1cbbca7d9dff671de9213eb
#
_cell.length_a   1.000
_cell.length_b   1.000
_cell.length_c   1.000
_cell.angle_alpha   90.00
_cell.angle_beta   90.00
_cell.angle_gamma   90.00
#
_symmetry.space_group_name_H-M   'P 1'
#
loop_
_entity.id
_entity.type
_entity.pdbx_description
1 polymer ?
#
loop_
_entity_poly.entity_id
_entity_poly.type
_entity_poly.pdbx_seq_one_letter_code
_entity_poly.pdbx_strand_id
1 'polypeptide(L)'
;EENYHSANDVFDIIRNSGGKVMVHPATVEEIKTILASVAQNKPIPGTSIYSAYMRKNMDSSDVMKIQLNLQREIEQKGMVVFPQAPADLRNVIMTKYKGKAVLKDLANTRNGASEYTSAYNIDQYREVHDIYMDDYVKKRRDETGKKNIYFLTTNSDLIRFCKQRHDGASCMMSTGKV
;
A
#
# COMPACT_ATOMS: atom_id res chain seq x y z
N GLU A 1 16.11 -1.83 -8.12
CA GLU A 1 17.11 -1.45 -7.08
C GLU A 1 16.87 -0.05 -6.55
N GLU A 2 16.77 0.97 -7.42
CA GLU A 2 16.56 2.37 -6.99
C GLU A 2 15.37 2.57 -6.06
N ASN A 3 14.22 1.94 -6.34
CA ASN A 3 13.03 2.09 -5.49
C ASN A 3 13.17 1.44 -4.10
N TYR A 4 13.96 0.37 -3.99
CA TYR A 4 14.20 -0.30 -2.71
C TYR A 4 15.12 0.55 -1.81
N HIS A 5 16.18 1.11 -2.38
CA HIS A 5 17.08 2.02 -1.65
C HIS A 5 16.33 3.29 -1.22
N SER A 6 15.58 3.91 -2.12
CA SER A 6 14.79 5.12 -1.80
C SER A 6 13.79 4.90 -0.66
N ALA A 7 13.12 3.73 -0.60
CA ALA A 7 12.19 3.45 0.49
C ALA A 7 12.90 3.28 1.84
N ASN A 8 14.05 2.60 1.87
CA ASN A 8 14.84 2.47 3.10
C ASN A 8 15.38 3.83 3.56
N ASP A 9 15.88 4.66 2.64
CA ASP A 9 16.37 6.00 2.94
C ASP A 9 15.27 6.86 3.57
N VAL A 10 14.05 6.80 3.03
CA VAL A 10 12.89 7.51 3.62
C VAL A 10 12.58 6.98 5.02
N PHE A 11 12.62 5.68 5.24
CA PHE A 11 12.39 5.10 6.58
C PHE A 11 13.47 5.53 7.57
N ASP A 12 14.71 5.59 7.15
CA ASP A 12 15.83 6.05 8.00
C ASP A 12 15.72 7.55 8.31
N ILE A 13 15.35 8.39 7.35
CA ILE A 13 15.07 9.80 7.58
C ILE A 13 13.95 9.97 8.61
N ILE A 14 12.85 9.24 8.47
CA ILE A 14 11.72 9.30 9.41
C ILE A 14 12.18 8.92 10.81
N ARG A 15 12.92 7.83 10.97
CA ARG A 15 13.41 7.36 12.28
C ARG A 15 14.39 8.34 12.91
N ASN A 16 15.35 8.83 12.13
CA ASN A 16 16.36 9.79 12.59
C ASN A 16 15.74 11.14 13.02
N SER A 17 14.57 11.46 12.46
CA SER A 17 13.76 12.63 12.86
C SER A 17 12.83 12.35 14.03
N GLY A 18 12.93 11.20 14.70
CA GLY A 18 12.04 10.80 15.80
C GLY A 18 10.65 10.38 15.37
N GLY A 19 10.42 10.20 14.08
CA GLY A 19 9.18 9.69 13.52
C GLY A 19 9.03 8.17 13.70
N LYS A 20 7.81 7.68 13.48
CA LYS A 20 7.49 6.24 13.51
C LYS A 20 6.93 5.80 12.17
N VAL A 21 7.45 4.70 11.64
CA VAL A 21 6.89 4.03 10.48
C VAL A 21 5.91 2.97 10.98
N MET A 22 4.66 3.09 10.54
CA MET A 22 3.58 2.19 10.97
C MET A 22 2.93 1.53 9.76
N VAL A 23 2.56 0.25 9.89
CA VAL A 23 1.87 -0.50 8.85
C VAL A 23 0.44 -0.76 9.29
N HIS A 24 -0.51 -0.33 8.48
CA HIS A 24 -1.93 -0.56 8.76
C HIS A 24 -2.29 -2.03 8.47
N PRO A 25 -3.16 -2.67 9.28
CA PRO A 25 -3.59 -4.05 9.05
C PRO A 25 -4.18 -4.31 7.65
N ALA A 26 -4.87 -3.34 7.06
CA ALA A 26 -5.35 -3.45 5.68
C ALA A 26 -4.20 -3.61 4.67
N THR A 27 -3.08 -2.93 4.89
CA THR A 27 -1.87 -3.07 4.06
C THR A 27 -1.22 -4.45 4.27
N VAL A 28 -1.21 -4.96 5.51
CA VAL A 28 -0.74 -6.33 5.80
C VAL A 28 -1.57 -7.36 5.04
N GLU A 29 -2.90 -7.22 5.04
CA GLU A 29 -3.79 -8.12 4.31
C GLU A 29 -3.63 -8.01 2.78
N GLU A 30 -3.39 -6.82 2.25
CA GLU A 30 -3.05 -6.64 0.84
C GLU A 30 -1.76 -7.37 0.49
N ILE A 31 -0.68 -7.19 1.27
CA ILE A 31 0.60 -7.86 1.06
C ILE A 31 0.43 -9.39 1.13
N LYS A 32 -0.30 -9.90 2.11
CA LYS A 32 -0.59 -11.35 2.22
C LYS A 32 -1.30 -11.89 0.97
N THR A 33 -2.26 -11.13 0.45
CA THR A 33 -3.01 -11.51 -0.76
C THR A 33 -2.08 -11.57 -1.98
N ILE A 34 -1.20 -10.57 -2.13
CA ILE A 34 -0.21 -10.54 -3.21
C ILE A 34 0.76 -11.73 -3.08
N LEU A 35 1.29 -11.99 -1.89
CA LEU A 35 2.21 -13.09 -1.65
C LEU A 35 1.53 -14.44 -1.91
N ALA A 36 0.28 -14.64 -1.52
CA ALA A 36 -0.49 -15.85 -1.84
C ALA A 36 -0.63 -16.06 -3.34
N SER A 37 -0.95 -15.01 -4.09
CA SER A 37 -1.04 -15.06 -5.55
C SER A 37 0.30 -15.42 -6.19
N VAL A 38 1.40 -14.83 -5.72
CA VAL A 38 2.77 -15.13 -6.20
C VAL A 38 3.16 -16.58 -5.90
N ALA A 39 2.83 -17.10 -4.72
CA ALA A 39 3.11 -18.47 -4.35
C ALA A 39 2.37 -19.49 -5.23
N GLN A 40 1.15 -19.18 -5.67
CA GLN A 40 0.33 -20.04 -6.51
C GLN A 40 0.66 -19.94 -8.00
N ASN A 41 0.86 -18.72 -8.53
CA ASN A 41 0.86 -18.44 -9.96
C ASN A 41 2.22 -17.95 -10.50
N LYS A 42 3.24 -17.85 -9.66
CA LYS A 42 4.47 -17.12 -9.93
C LYS A 42 4.24 -15.61 -10.18
N PRO A 43 5.21 -14.75 -9.94
CA PRO A 43 5.04 -13.32 -10.15
C PRO A 43 5.04 -12.95 -11.64
N ILE A 44 4.30 -11.90 -11.97
CA ILE A 44 4.20 -11.39 -13.35
C ILE A 44 5.54 -10.74 -13.75
N PRO A 45 6.11 -11.10 -14.91
CA PRO A 45 7.33 -10.48 -15.42
C PRO A 45 7.20 -8.94 -15.48
N GLY A 46 8.29 -8.24 -15.19
CA GLY A 46 8.32 -6.77 -15.18
C GLY A 46 7.85 -6.10 -13.88
N THR A 47 7.34 -6.86 -12.92
CA THR A 47 7.02 -6.32 -11.59
C THR A 47 8.24 -6.32 -10.68
N SER A 48 8.27 -5.43 -9.67
CA SER A 48 9.32 -5.43 -8.64
C SER A 48 9.36 -6.71 -7.83
N ILE A 49 8.22 -7.36 -7.62
CA ILE A 49 8.13 -8.68 -6.97
C ILE A 49 8.79 -9.75 -7.84
N TYR A 50 8.58 -9.72 -9.16
CA TYR A 50 9.25 -10.63 -10.09
C TYR A 50 10.77 -10.46 -10.02
N SER A 51 11.26 -9.23 -10.04
CA SER A 51 12.68 -8.94 -9.96
C SER A 51 13.29 -9.45 -8.64
N ALA A 52 12.59 -9.30 -7.52
CA ALA A 52 13.03 -9.82 -6.23
C ALA A 52 13.01 -11.35 -6.18
N TYR A 53 11.97 -11.98 -6.72
CA TYR A 53 11.80 -13.43 -6.82
C TYR A 53 12.94 -14.06 -7.61
N MET A 54 13.23 -13.52 -8.80
CA MET A 54 14.31 -14.03 -9.67
C MET A 54 15.70 -13.80 -9.07
N ARG A 55 15.98 -12.61 -8.54
CA ARG A 55 17.27 -12.25 -7.97
C ARG A 55 17.63 -13.12 -6.76
N LYS A 56 16.66 -13.45 -5.93
CA LYS A 56 16.86 -14.29 -4.74
C LYS A 56 16.70 -15.78 -5.01
N ASN A 57 16.46 -16.15 -6.26
CA ASN A 57 16.18 -17.54 -6.66
C ASN A 57 15.11 -18.21 -5.77
N MET A 58 14.03 -17.47 -5.51
CA MET A 58 12.96 -17.91 -4.61
C MET A 58 12.06 -18.94 -5.29
N ASP A 59 11.49 -19.81 -4.48
CA ASP A 59 10.39 -20.70 -4.88
C ASP A 59 9.09 -20.37 -4.14
N SER A 60 8.04 -21.09 -4.47
CA SER A 60 6.72 -20.92 -3.83
C SER A 60 6.76 -21.13 -2.31
N SER A 61 7.62 -22.06 -1.83
CA SER A 61 7.79 -22.33 -0.39
C SER A 61 8.42 -21.14 0.32
N ASP A 62 9.38 -20.48 -0.30
CA ASP A 62 10.02 -19.28 0.26
C ASP A 62 9.02 -18.11 0.36
N VAL A 63 8.18 -17.92 -0.66
CA VAL A 63 7.12 -16.92 -0.63
C VAL A 63 6.10 -17.23 0.47
N MET A 64 5.70 -18.48 0.64
CA MET A 64 4.81 -18.90 1.73
C MET A 64 5.43 -18.67 3.11
N LYS A 65 6.73 -18.93 3.31
CA LYS A 65 7.43 -18.62 4.55
C LYS A 65 7.40 -17.12 4.87
N ILE A 66 7.63 -16.27 3.88
CA ILE A 66 7.54 -14.81 4.03
C ILE A 66 6.09 -14.42 4.42
N GLN A 67 5.08 -14.98 3.74
CA GLN A 67 3.68 -14.70 4.04
C GLN A 67 3.31 -15.06 5.48
N LEU A 68 3.73 -16.24 5.95
CA LEU A 68 3.45 -16.71 7.30
C LEU A 68 4.16 -15.86 8.38
N ASN A 69 5.35 -15.36 8.07
CA ASN A 69 6.15 -14.56 8.99
C ASN A 69 6.05 -13.05 8.74
N LEU A 70 5.11 -12.60 7.91
CA LEU A 70 5.05 -11.21 7.41
C LEU A 70 5.09 -10.17 8.53
N GLN A 71 4.35 -10.37 9.62
CA GLN A 71 4.36 -9.45 10.73
C GLN A 71 5.75 -9.33 11.35
N ARG A 72 6.43 -10.46 11.58
CA ARG A 72 7.79 -10.50 12.12
C ARG A 72 8.78 -9.82 11.17
N GLU A 73 8.65 -10.03 9.87
CA GLU A 73 9.49 -9.37 8.86
C GLU A 73 9.31 -7.84 8.89
N ILE A 74 8.07 -7.36 9.05
CA ILE A 74 7.75 -5.94 9.21
C ILE A 74 8.40 -5.38 10.48
N GLU A 75 8.25 -6.07 11.60
CA GLU A 75 8.81 -5.66 12.90
C GLU A 75 10.34 -5.66 12.90
N GLN A 76 10.98 -6.65 12.26
CA GLN A 76 12.44 -6.69 12.10
C GLN A 76 12.98 -5.52 11.28
N LYS A 77 12.17 -4.93 10.39
CA LYS A 77 12.48 -3.68 9.70
C LYS A 77 12.27 -2.44 10.57
N GLY A 78 11.94 -2.61 11.85
CA GLY A 78 11.69 -1.50 12.79
C GLY A 78 10.39 -0.76 12.51
N MET A 79 9.46 -1.37 11.79
CA MET A 79 8.11 -0.85 11.58
C MET A 79 7.16 -1.44 12.62
N VAL A 80 6.09 -0.71 12.93
CA VAL A 80 5.08 -1.15 13.90
C VAL A 80 3.79 -1.48 13.17
N VAL A 81 3.26 -2.68 13.37
CA VAL A 81 1.92 -3.02 12.89
C VAL A 81 0.89 -2.51 13.91
N PHE A 82 -0.15 -1.83 13.45
CA PHE A 82 -1.23 -1.39 14.32
C PHE A 82 -1.89 -2.59 15.01
N PRO A 83 -2.06 -2.55 16.34
CA PRO A 83 -2.45 -3.72 17.12
C PRO A 83 -3.91 -4.15 16.97
N GLN A 84 -4.76 -3.32 16.38
CA GLN A 84 -6.19 -3.58 16.32
C GLN A 84 -6.73 -3.48 14.91
N ALA A 85 -7.15 -4.63 14.36
CA ALA A 85 -8.02 -4.68 13.21
C ALA A 85 -9.22 -5.60 13.54
N PRO A 86 -10.43 -5.30 13.05
CA PRO A 86 -11.51 -6.27 13.04
C PRO A 86 -11.07 -7.56 12.35
N ALA A 87 -11.51 -8.71 12.83
CA ALA A 87 -11.20 -10.00 12.21
C ALA A 87 -11.56 -10.07 10.73
N ASP A 88 -12.50 -9.23 10.28
CA ASP A 88 -13.00 -9.19 8.91
C ASP A 88 -12.78 -7.81 8.25
N LEU A 89 -11.61 -7.21 8.51
CA LEU A 89 -11.27 -5.86 8.03
C LEU A 89 -11.46 -5.70 6.52
N ARG A 90 -11.08 -6.70 5.73
CA ARG A 90 -11.22 -6.68 4.27
C ARG A 90 -12.67 -6.48 3.84
N ASN A 91 -13.60 -7.27 4.39
CA ASN A 91 -15.02 -7.15 4.07
C ASN A 91 -15.61 -5.83 4.57
N VAL A 92 -15.20 -5.36 5.73
CA VAL A 92 -15.61 -4.05 6.26
C VAL A 92 -15.20 -2.93 5.29
N ILE A 93 -13.96 -2.93 4.82
CA ILE A 93 -13.44 -1.95 3.87
C ILE A 93 -14.19 -2.08 2.53
N MET A 94 -14.29 -3.28 1.98
CA MET A 94 -14.99 -3.52 0.71
C MET A 94 -16.45 -3.08 0.76
N THR A 95 -17.19 -3.42 1.81
CA THR A 95 -18.58 -3.01 1.99
C THR A 95 -18.72 -1.51 2.07
N LYS A 96 -17.78 -0.84 2.75
CA LYS A 96 -17.80 0.62 2.90
C LYS A 96 -17.61 1.38 1.59
N TYR A 97 -16.76 0.87 0.69
CA TYR A 97 -16.31 1.62 -0.50
C TYR A 97 -16.81 1.07 -1.83
N LYS A 98 -17.27 -0.19 -1.88
CA LYS A 98 -17.78 -0.82 -3.11
C LYS A 98 -18.87 0.03 -3.78
N GLY A 99 -18.68 0.32 -5.05
CA GLY A 99 -19.67 1.08 -5.85
C GLY A 99 -19.71 2.59 -5.58
N LYS A 100 -18.85 3.15 -4.71
CA LYS A 100 -18.81 4.59 -4.49
C LYS A 100 -18.22 5.35 -5.67
N ALA A 101 -18.73 6.56 -5.91
CA ALA A 101 -18.28 7.44 -6.99
C ALA A 101 -16.76 7.70 -6.94
N VAL A 102 -16.19 7.83 -5.74
CA VAL A 102 -14.75 8.07 -5.55
C VAL A 102 -13.85 7.01 -6.20
N LEU A 103 -14.31 5.75 -6.30
CA LEU A 103 -13.55 4.70 -7.00
C LEU A 103 -13.59 4.90 -8.52
N LYS A 104 -14.72 5.38 -9.07
CA LYS A 104 -14.81 5.74 -10.48
C LYS A 104 -13.91 6.93 -10.83
N ASP A 105 -13.86 7.91 -9.95
CA ASP A 105 -12.99 9.09 -10.12
C ASP A 105 -11.52 8.72 -10.07
N LEU A 106 -11.12 7.83 -9.17
CA LEU A 106 -9.76 7.30 -9.13
C LEU A 106 -9.42 6.51 -10.41
N ALA A 107 -10.33 5.64 -10.86
CA ALA A 107 -10.17 4.88 -12.10
C ALA A 107 -10.03 5.83 -13.31
N ASN A 108 -10.84 6.87 -13.42
CA ASN A 108 -10.75 7.88 -14.48
C ASN A 108 -9.41 8.63 -14.45
N THR A 109 -8.87 8.91 -13.28
CA THR A 109 -7.54 9.56 -13.14
C THR A 109 -6.41 8.67 -13.65
N ARG A 110 -6.55 7.36 -13.52
CA ARG A 110 -5.59 6.36 -14.02
C ARG A 110 -5.77 6.09 -15.52
N ASN A 111 -7.01 6.01 -16.02
CA ASN A 111 -7.33 5.66 -17.41
C ASN A 111 -6.98 6.75 -18.43
N GLY A 112 -6.64 7.96 -18.00
CA GLY A 112 -6.01 8.95 -18.87
C GLY A 112 -4.65 8.52 -19.43
N ALA A 113 -4.15 7.34 -19.08
CA ALA A 113 -2.83 6.82 -19.42
C ALA A 113 -2.80 5.40 -20.03
N SER A 114 -3.87 4.58 -20.04
CA SER A 114 -3.76 3.22 -20.63
C SER A 114 -5.10 2.46 -20.69
N GLU A 115 -5.37 1.82 -21.83
CA GLU A 115 -6.47 0.89 -22.12
C GLU A 115 -6.34 -0.48 -21.42
N TYR A 116 -5.73 -0.60 -20.27
CA TYR A 116 -5.65 -1.87 -19.53
C TYR A 116 -6.75 -2.00 -18.48
N THR A 117 -8.00 -1.99 -18.94
CA THR A 117 -9.15 -2.39 -18.14
C THR A 117 -9.65 -3.74 -18.60
N SER A 118 -9.22 -4.79 -17.98
CA SER A 118 -10.09 -5.94 -17.67
C SER A 118 -9.28 -7.11 -17.11
N ALA A 119 -9.81 -7.74 -16.10
CA ALA A 119 -9.60 -9.11 -15.68
C ALA A 119 -9.02 -9.42 -14.30
N TYR A 120 -8.86 -8.48 -13.35
CA TYR A 120 -8.43 -8.92 -12.03
C TYR A 120 -9.28 -8.35 -10.89
N ASN A 121 -10.02 -9.23 -10.19
CA ASN A 121 -10.66 -8.96 -8.89
C ASN A 121 -9.67 -8.48 -7.79
N ILE A 122 -8.37 -8.57 -8.05
CA ILE A 122 -7.29 -8.05 -7.19
C ILE A 122 -7.27 -6.52 -7.25
N ASP A 123 -7.55 -5.91 -8.39
CA ASP A 123 -7.51 -4.46 -8.57
C ASP A 123 -8.58 -3.74 -7.75
N GLN A 124 -9.75 -4.32 -7.59
CA GLN A 124 -10.82 -3.69 -6.80
C GLN A 124 -10.44 -3.52 -5.32
N TYR A 125 -9.80 -4.51 -4.70
CA TYR A 125 -9.37 -4.37 -3.31
C TYR A 125 -8.24 -3.34 -3.16
N ARG A 126 -7.28 -3.33 -4.08
CA ARG A 126 -6.19 -2.37 -4.09
C ARG A 126 -6.69 -0.93 -4.19
N GLU A 127 -7.62 -0.65 -5.11
CA GLU A 127 -8.21 0.68 -5.26
C GLU A 127 -9.01 1.09 -4.03
N VAL A 128 -9.80 0.17 -3.49
CA VAL A 128 -10.55 0.38 -2.26
C VAL A 128 -9.63 0.60 -1.08
N HIS A 129 -8.53 -0.16 -0.96
CA HIS A 129 -7.50 0.01 0.05
C HIS A 129 -6.87 1.41 -0.02
N ASP A 130 -6.50 1.86 -1.22
CA ASP A 130 -5.88 3.17 -1.43
C ASP A 130 -6.78 4.31 -0.94
N ILE A 131 -8.06 4.28 -1.28
CA ILE A 131 -9.04 5.29 -0.82
C ILE A 131 -9.29 5.16 0.69
N TYR A 132 -9.38 3.94 1.20
CA TYR A 132 -9.52 3.72 2.63
C TYR A 132 -8.34 4.32 3.42
N MET A 133 -7.11 4.15 2.94
CA MET A 133 -5.93 4.68 3.62
C MET A 133 -5.87 6.21 3.58
N ASP A 134 -6.32 6.84 2.48
CA ASP A 134 -6.45 8.30 2.40
C ASP A 134 -7.45 8.82 3.45
N ASP A 135 -8.64 8.24 3.50
CA ASP A 135 -9.67 8.60 4.49
C ASP A 135 -9.20 8.31 5.93
N TYR A 136 -8.48 7.22 6.15
CA TYR A 136 -7.95 6.85 7.45
C TYR A 136 -6.94 7.88 7.96
N VAL A 137 -5.97 8.28 7.11
CA VAL A 137 -4.97 9.28 7.50
C VAL A 137 -5.62 10.64 7.76
N LYS A 138 -6.57 11.05 6.92
CA LYS A 138 -7.35 12.28 7.14
C LYS A 138 -8.05 12.23 8.48
N LYS A 139 -8.81 11.18 8.75
CA LYS A 139 -9.52 10.98 10.02
C LYS A 139 -8.55 11.05 11.22
N ARG A 140 -7.38 10.41 11.14
CA ARG A 140 -6.38 10.43 12.21
C ARG A 140 -5.79 11.82 12.44
N ARG A 141 -5.60 12.61 11.39
CA ARG A 141 -5.19 14.03 11.52
C ARG A 141 -6.25 14.85 12.24
N ASP A 142 -7.52 14.68 11.86
CA ASP A 142 -8.64 15.41 12.45
C ASP A 142 -8.81 15.05 13.95
N GLU A 143 -8.74 13.74 14.28
CA GLU A 143 -8.87 13.26 15.67
C GLU A 143 -7.72 13.69 16.58
N THR A 144 -6.51 13.78 16.06
CA THR A 144 -5.31 14.03 16.87
C THR A 144 -4.82 15.48 16.82
N GLY A 145 -5.34 16.28 15.90
CA GLY A 145 -4.83 17.62 15.58
C GLY A 145 -3.44 17.62 14.94
N LYS A 146 -2.87 16.45 14.64
CA LYS A 146 -1.52 16.31 14.09
C LYS A 146 -1.56 16.31 12.56
N LYS A 147 -0.86 17.27 11.94
CA LYS A 147 -0.74 17.37 10.48
C LYS A 147 0.37 16.50 9.87
N ASN A 148 1.29 16.00 10.67
CA ASN A 148 2.47 15.22 10.26
C ASN A 148 2.24 13.71 10.23
N ILE A 149 1.03 13.27 9.88
CA ILE A 149 0.67 11.87 9.62
C ILE A 149 0.49 11.72 8.12
N TYR A 150 1.17 10.76 7.49
CA TYR A 150 1.14 10.55 6.05
C TYR A 150 1.00 9.07 5.70
N PHE A 151 0.34 8.79 4.59
CA PHE A 151 0.40 7.50 3.91
C PHE A 151 1.53 7.54 2.88
N LEU A 152 2.47 6.61 3.00
CA LEU A 152 3.60 6.50 2.08
C LEU A 152 3.22 5.59 0.90
N THR A 153 3.42 6.06 -0.31
CA THR A 153 3.12 5.30 -1.53
C THR A 153 4.07 5.66 -2.67
N THR A 154 4.31 4.74 -3.58
CA THR A 154 5.03 4.97 -4.85
C THR A 154 4.08 5.34 -6.00
N ASN A 155 2.77 5.32 -5.75
CA ASN A 155 1.74 5.53 -6.76
C ASN A 155 1.50 7.03 -6.98
N SER A 156 2.13 7.60 -8.02
CA SER A 156 2.02 9.02 -8.37
C SER A 156 0.60 9.44 -8.76
N ASP A 157 -0.18 8.54 -9.39
CA ASP A 157 -1.57 8.83 -9.78
C ASP A 157 -2.46 8.95 -8.56
N LEU A 158 -2.24 8.08 -7.58
CA LEU A 158 -2.94 8.16 -6.30
C LEU A 158 -2.62 9.46 -5.55
N ILE A 159 -1.35 9.88 -5.52
CA ILE A 159 -0.95 11.14 -4.89
C ILE A 159 -1.63 12.32 -5.60
N ARG A 160 -1.65 12.33 -6.94
CA ARG A 160 -2.30 13.38 -7.73
C ARG A 160 -3.80 13.41 -7.45
N PHE A 161 -4.46 12.26 -7.46
CA PHE A 161 -5.88 12.12 -7.15
C PHE A 161 -6.22 12.66 -5.75
N CYS A 162 -5.47 12.26 -4.73
CA CYS A 162 -5.71 12.70 -3.35
C CYS A 162 -5.46 14.20 -3.15
N LYS A 163 -4.48 14.78 -3.86
CA LYS A 163 -4.28 16.24 -3.88
C LYS A 163 -5.50 16.98 -4.45
N GLN A 164 -6.07 16.50 -5.54
CA GLN A 164 -7.27 17.08 -6.14
C GLN A 164 -8.48 16.95 -5.20
N ARG A 165 -8.62 15.79 -4.56
CA ARG A 165 -9.74 15.51 -3.64
C ARG A 165 -9.71 16.37 -2.37
N HIS A 166 -8.55 16.85 -1.95
CA HIS A 166 -8.35 17.59 -0.70
C HIS A 166 -7.81 19.00 -0.90
N ASP A 167 -8.18 19.67 -1.99
CA ASP A 167 -7.80 21.06 -2.30
C ASP A 167 -6.28 21.34 -2.16
N GLY A 168 -5.47 20.42 -2.63
CA GLY A 168 -4.00 20.49 -2.58
C GLY A 168 -3.36 19.98 -1.29
N ALA A 169 -4.14 19.71 -0.24
CA ALA A 169 -3.65 19.16 1.04
C ALA A 169 -3.58 17.64 0.98
N SER A 170 -2.49 17.08 0.44
CA SER A 170 -2.35 15.62 0.38
C SER A 170 -2.07 14.99 1.74
N CYS A 171 -2.77 13.91 2.05
CA CYS A 171 -2.44 12.98 3.12
C CYS A 171 -1.40 11.93 2.69
N MET A 172 -0.96 11.97 1.44
CA MET A 172 -0.01 11.02 0.86
C MET A 172 1.32 11.64 0.55
N MET A 173 2.37 10.85 0.69
CA MET A 173 3.75 11.24 0.40
C MET A 173 4.38 10.18 -0.50
N SER A 174 5.12 10.63 -1.52
CA SER A 174 5.88 9.72 -2.38
C SER A 174 7.11 9.21 -1.66
N THR A 175 7.39 7.92 -1.84
CA THR A 175 8.69 7.30 -1.51
C THR A 175 9.63 7.26 -2.73
N GLY A 176 9.17 7.76 -3.88
CA GLY A 176 9.99 7.87 -5.07
C GLY A 176 10.84 9.15 -5.06
N LYS A 177 11.98 9.09 -5.72
CA LYS A 177 13.07 10.08 -5.84
C LYS A 177 12.92 11.37 -5.00
N VAL A 178 13.59 11.40 -3.89
CA VAL A 178 13.99 12.65 -3.23
C VAL A 178 15.21 13.18 -3.97
#